data_96c43b2c7d95918d0e49e2964cb1c3a6
#
_entry.id   96c43b2c7d95918d0e49e2964cb1c3a6
#
_cell.length_a   1.000
_cell.length_b   1.000
_cell.length_c   1.000
_cell.angle_alpha   90.00
_cell.angle_beta   90.00
_cell.angle_gamma   90.00
#
_symmetry.space_group_name_H-M   'P 1'
#
loop_
_entity.id
_entity.type
_entity.pdbx_description
1 polymer ?
#
loop_
_entity_poly.entity_id
_entity_poly.type
_entity_poly.pdbx_seq_one_letter_code
_entity_poly.pdbx_strand_id
1 'polypeptide(L)'
;MKKKIAILGSTSSIGKSLLNIIRKDKKNFSIELLTANTNYKDLINQAKKFNVKNIIITDPNSFKKTKTICKNKNINIFQNFESLKRILPKKIDYVMSAISGIGGLLPTYKIIN
;
A
#
# COMPACT_ATOMS: atom_id res chain seq x y z
N MET A 1 -17.92 -0.67 -11.82
CA MET A 1 -16.47 -0.65 -11.99
C MET A 1 -15.78 -0.20 -10.73
N LYS A 2 -14.76 -0.93 -10.31
CA LYS A 2 -14.07 -0.59 -9.07
C LYS A 2 -13.14 0.61 -9.24
N LYS A 3 -13.10 1.46 -8.22
CA LYS A 3 -12.11 2.53 -8.15
C LYS A 3 -10.77 1.93 -7.72
N LYS A 4 -9.71 2.25 -8.43
CA LYS A 4 -8.35 1.78 -8.13
C LYS A 4 -7.67 2.76 -7.19
N ILE A 5 -7.23 2.26 -6.04
CA ILE A 5 -6.64 3.11 -5.01
C ILE A 5 -5.31 2.56 -4.54
N ALA A 6 -4.46 3.48 -4.07
CA ALA A 6 -3.22 3.15 -3.37
C ALA A 6 -3.26 3.84 -2.02
N ILE A 7 -2.80 3.16 -0.98
CA ILE A 7 -2.76 3.73 0.37
C ILE A 7 -1.32 3.71 0.87
N LEU A 8 -0.76 4.90 1.09
CA LEU A 8 0.59 5.07 1.59
C LEU A 8 0.54 5.16 3.11
N GLY A 9 1.32 4.33 3.80
CA GLY A 9 1.31 4.29 5.25
C GLY A 9 0.09 3.57 5.81
N SER A 10 -0.29 2.46 5.20
CA SER A 10 -1.53 1.76 5.54
C SER A 10 -1.56 1.15 6.95
N THR A 11 -0.39 0.97 7.58
CA THR A 11 -0.34 0.38 8.92
C THR A 11 -0.44 1.42 10.04
N SER A 12 -0.46 2.71 9.71
CA SER A 12 -0.67 3.78 10.68
C SER A 12 -2.14 3.80 11.13
N SER A 13 -2.42 4.57 12.18
CA SER A 13 -3.81 4.70 12.66
C SER A 13 -4.75 5.21 11.58
N ILE A 14 -4.30 6.22 10.82
CA ILE A 14 -5.10 6.77 9.74
C ILE A 14 -5.27 5.74 8.63
N GLY A 15 -4.20 5.04 8.30
CA GLY A 15 -4.25 3.99 7.27
C GLY A 15 -5.21 2.87 7.64
N LYS A 16 -5.19 2.44 8.88
CA LYS A 16 -6.10 1.40 9.37
C LYS A 16 -7.55 1.87 9.32
N SER A 17 -7.80 3.13 9.63
CA SER A 17 -9.15 3.70 9.54
C SER A 17 -9.64 3.74 8.10
N LEU A 18 -8.78 4.14 7.17
CA LEU A 18 -9.12 4.13 5.75
C LEU A 18 -9.48 2.72 5.27
N LEU A 19 -8.65 1.73 5.63
CA LEU A 19 -8.92 0.35 5.26
C LEU A 19 -10.22 -0.17 5.85
N ASN A 20 -10.55 0.25 7.05
CA ASN A 20 -11.80 -0.15 7.68
C ASN A 20 -13.01 0.40 6.92
N ILE A 21 -12.92 1.63 6.45
CA ILE A 21 -13.97 2.24 5.62
C ILE A 21 -14.11 1.49 4.30
N ILE A 22 -12.99 1.22 3.65
CA ILE A 22 -12.95 0.51 2.37
C ILE A 22 -13.49 -0.91 2.52
N ARG A 23 -13.20 -1.58 3.63
CA ARG A 23 -13.66 -2.92 3.88
C ARG A 23 -15.18 -3.03 3.83
N LYS A 24 -15.86 -1.99 4.27
CA LYS A 24 -17.33 -1.96 4.26
C LYS A 24 -17.91 -1.78 2.86
N ASP A 25 -17.06 -1.42 1.91
CA ASP A 25 -17.49 -1.15 0.54
C ASP A 25 -16.52 -1.79 -0.47
N LYS A 26 -16.07 -2.99 -0.18
CA LYS A 26 -15.02 -3.68 -0.95
C LYS A 26 -15.33 -3.81 -2.43
N LYS A 27 -16.58 -4.01 -2.77
CA LYS A 27 -16.94 -4.23 -4.17
C LYS A 27 -16.78 -2.99 -5.04
N ASN A 28 -16.63 -1.82 -4.43
CA ASN A 28 -16.44 -0.58 -5.18
C ASN A 28 -15.00 -0.13 -5.24
N PHE A 29 -14.06 -0.81 -4.55
CA PHE A 29 -12.66 -0.42 -4.49
C PHE A 29 -11.74 -1.59 -4.76
N SER A 30 -10.69 -1.31 -5.52
CA SER A 30 -9.59 -2.23 -5.74
C SER A 30 -8.32 -1.59 -5.23
N ILE A 31 -7.69 -2.20 -4.22
CA ILE A 31 -6.46 -1.65 -3.66
C ILE A 31 -5.28 -2.18 -4.46
N GLU A 32 -4.56 -1.27 -5.13
CA GLU A 32 -3.45 -1.62 -6.00
C GLU A 32 -2.11 -1.62 -5.28
N LEU A 33 -2.00 -0.90 -4.16
CA LEU A 33 -0.75 -0.76 -3.43
C LEU A 33 -1.00 -0.40 -1.98
N LEU A 34 -0.25 -1.02 -1.08
CA LEU A 34 -0.16 -0.65 0.33
C LEU A 34 1.30 -0.44 0.68
N THR A 35 1.59 0.51 1.56
CA THR A 35 2.97 0.74 1.98
C THR A 35 3.10 0.89 3.50
N ALA A 36 4.28 0.55 4.00
CA ALA A 36 4.64 0.76 5.40
C ALA A 36 6.15 0.95 5.51
N ASN A 37 6.61 1.44 6.66
CA ASN A 37 8.05 1.53 6.90
C ASN A 37 8.58 0.26 7.59
N THR A 38 8.16 0.01 8.83
CA THR A 38 8.68 -1.13 9.61
C THR A 38 7.63 -2.18 9.93
N ASN A 39 6.37 -1.83 9.93
CA ASN A 39 5.31 -2.73 10.40
C ASN A 39 4.90 -3.72 9.31
N TYR A 40 5.83 -4.63 9.00
CA TYR A 40 5.61 -5.60 7.93
C TYR A 40 4.52 -6.62 8.29
N LYS A 41 4.36 -6.94 9.56
CA LYS A 41 3.37 -7.93 9.97
C LYS A 41 1.95 -7.46 9.63
N ASP A 42 1.62 -6.23 10.01
CA ASP A 42 0.32 -5.66 9.69
C ASP A 42 0.16 -5.47 8.18
N LEU A 43 1.24 -5.05 7.51
CA LEU A 43 1.19 -4.83 6.07
C LEU A 43 0.87 -6.13 5.32
N ILE A 44 1.51 -7.22 5.69
CA ILE A 44 1.25 -8.52 5.07
C ILE A 44 -0.19 -8.97 5.32
N ASN A 45 -0.66 -8.79 6.55
CA ASN A 45 -2.04 -9.16 6.89
C ASN A 45 -3.05 -8.34 6.10
N GLN A 46 -2.79 -7.05 5.95
CA GLN A 46 -3.64 -6.18 5.15
C GLN A 46 -3.66 -6.60 3.68
N ALA A 47 -2.48 -6.91 3.13
CA ALA A 47 -2.38 -7.35 1.74
C ALA A 47 -3.19 -8.63 1.50
N LYS A 48 -3.12 -9.56 2.42
CA LYS A 48 -3.90 -10.80 2.32
C LYS A 48 -5.40 -10.53 2.42
N LYS A 49 -5.79 -9.72 3.38
CA LYS A 49 -7.19 -9.43 3.66
C LYS A 49 -7.87 -8.70 2.51
N PHE A 50 -7.16 -7.79 1.88
CA PHE A 50 -7.69 -6.99 0.78
C PHE A 50 -7.25 -7.47 -0.59
N ASN A 51 -6.54 -8.59 -0.65
CA ASN A 51 -6.10 -9.19 -1.90
C ASN A 51 -5.22 -8.26 -2.72
N VAL A 52 -4.29 -7.58 -2.04
CA VAL A 52 -3.38 -6.62 -2.65
C VAL A 52 -2.14 -7.36 -3.14
N LYS A 53 -1.72 -7.08 -4.36
CA LYS A 53 -0.59 -7.78 -4.97
C LYS A 53 0.73 -7.02 -4.90
N ASN A 54 0.71 -5.74 -4.57
CA ASN A 54 1.92 -4.93 -4.52
C ASN A 54 2.02 -4.23 -3.18
N ILE A 55 3.17 -4.36 -2.52
CA ILE A 55 3.43 -3.67 -1.26
C ILE A 55 4.83 -3.07 -1.28
N ILE A 56 5.00 -1.96 -0.59
CA ILE A 56 6.30 -1.32 -0.37
C ILE A 56 6.57 -1.31 1.11
N ILE A 57 7.73 -1.83 1.50
CA ILE A 57 8.21 -1.78 2.88
C ILE A 57 9.59 -1.14 2.85
N THR A 58 9.72 0.04 3.45
CA THR A 58 10.90 0.87 3.24
C THR A 58 12.08 0.56 4.15
N ASP A 59 11.83 0.00 5.34
CA ASP A 59 12.92 -0.38 6.24
C ASP A 59 13.67 -1.60 5.71
N PRO A 60 15.00 -1.55 5.55
CA PRO A 60 15.76 -2.66 4.97
C PRO A 60 15.59 -3.99 5.69
N ASN A 61 15.61 -3.98 7.02
CA ASN A 61 15.45 -5.23 7.78
C ASN A 61 14.05 -5.80 7.64
N SER A 62 13.05 -4.94 7.70
CA SER A 62 11.66 -5.36 7.53
C SER A 62 11.41 -5.85 6.11
N PHE A 63 12.04 -5.24 5.11
CA PHE A 63 11.95 -5.68 3.73
C PHE A 63 12.46 -7.11 3.58
N LYS A 64 13.63 -7.43 4.16
CA LYS A 64 14.18 -8.77 4.11
C LYS A 64 13.26 -9.79 4.76
N LYS A 65 12.73 -9.46 5.93
CA LYS A 65 11.80 -10.34 6.64
C LYS A 65 10.53 -10.58 5.83
N THR A 66 10.04 -9.53 5.20
CA THR A 66 8.84 -9.61 4.37
C THR A 66 9.06 -10.53 3.18
N LYS A 67 10.20 -10.40 2.52
CA LYS A 67 10.54 -11.26 1.39
C LYS A 67 10.60 -12.74 1.79
N THR A 68 11.15 -13.01 2.95
CA THR A 68 11.22 -14.39 3.46
C THR A 68 9.83 -14.94 3.75
N ILE A 69 8.98 -14.15 4.42
CA ILE A 69 7.63 -14.58 4.78
C ILE A 69 6.77 -14.79 3.54
N CYS A 70 6.90 -13.93 2.56
CA CYS A 70 6.07 -13.96 1.37
C CYS A 70 6.67 -14.73 0.20
N LYS A 71 7.70 -15.52 0.45
CA LYS A 71 8.44 -16.22 -0.59
C LYS A 71 7.56 -17.03 -1.53
N ASN A 72 6.56 -17.72 -1.00
CA ASN A 72 5.67 -18.55 -1.79
C ASN A 72 4.30 -17.92 -2.02
N LYS A 73 4.18 -16.62 -1.80
CA LYS A 73 2.93 -15.91 -1.97
C LYS A 73 2.98 -15.04 -3.22
N ASN A 74 1.82 -14.82 -3.80
CA ASN A 74 1.71 -14.04 -5.04
C ASN A 74 1.63 -12.54 -4.72
N ILE A 75 2.62 -12.04 -4.00
CA ILE A 75 2.72 -10.64 -3.60
C ILE A 75 4.08 -10.10 -4.06
N ASN A 76 4.07 -8.98 -4.76
CA ASN A 76 5.28 -8.28 -5.16
C ASN A 76 5.70 -7.31 -4.07
N ILE A 77 6.97 -7.38 -3.68
CA ILE A 77 7.49 -6.61 -2.54
C ILE A 77 8.60 -5.69 -3.03
N PHE A 78 8.45 -4.40 -2.72
CA PHE A 78 9.39 -3.36 -3.11
C PHE A 78 9.90 -2.63 -1.89
N GLN A 79 11.11 -2.08 -1.96
CA GLN A 79 11.72 -1.39 -0.83
C GLN A 79 11.59 0.14 -0.90
N ASN A 80 11.35 0.69 -2.07
CA ASN A 80 11.29 2.14 -2.22
C ASN A 80 10.18 2.55 -3.18
N PHE A 81 9.94 3.87 -3.25
CA PHE A 81 8.88 4.42 -4.07
C PHE A 81 9.29 4.68 -5.52
N GLU A 82 10.53 4.41 -5.88
CA GLU A 82 10.99 4.63 -7.26
C GLU A 82 10.25 3.78 -8.27
N SER A 83 9.73 2.65 -7.83
CA SER A 83 9.02 1.73 -8.69
C SER A 83 7.54 2.05 -8.89
N LEU A 84 7.04 3.15 -8.30
CA LEU A 84 5.62 3.47 -8.33
C LEU A 84 5.02 3.48 -9.74
N LYS A 85 5.72 4.06 -10.69
CA LYS A 85 5.22 4.14 -12.06
C LYS A 85 5.02 2.76 -12.70
N ARG A 86 5.83 1.79 -12.29
CA ARG A 86 5.71 0.42 -12.80
C ARG A 86 4.68 -0.39 -12.01
N ILE A 87 4.54 -0.10 -10.72
CA ILE A 87 3.63 -0.83 -9.85
C ILE A 87 2.18 -0.45 -10.10
N LEU A 88 1.93 0.85 -10.20
CA LEU A 88 0.57 1.36 -10.33
C LEU A 88 0.09 1.27 -11.77
N PRO A 89 -1.20 0.96 -11.97
CA PRO A 89 -1.76 0.94 -13.31
C PRO A 89 -1.76 2.34 -13.90
N LYS A 90 -1.88 2.42 -15.23
CA LYS A 90 -1.90 3.71 -15.93
C LYS A 90 -2.96 4.64 -15.36
N LYS A 91 -4.08 4.10 -14.98
CA LYS A 91 -5.17 4.87 -14.38
C LYS A 91 -5.35 4.46 -12.95
N ILE A 92 -4.97 5.33 -12.03
CA ILE A 92 -5.23 5.17 -10.61
C ILE A 92 -6.23 6.27 -10.22
N ASP A 93 -7.29 5.90 -9.53
CA ASP A 93 -8.33 6.87 -9.20
C ASP A 93 -7.98 7.72 -7.98
N TYR A 94 -7.42 7.10 -6.94
CA TYR A 94 -7.04 7.82 -5.72
C TYR A 94 -5.73 7.31 -5.17
N VAL A 95 -4.92 8.22 -4.67
CA VAL A 95 -3.77 7.89 -3.84
C VAL A 95 -4.00 8.55 -2.50
N MET A 96 -4.18 7.74 -1.46
CA MET A 96 -4.44 8.23 -0.12
C MET A 96 -3.19 8.11 0.72
N SER A 97 -2.73 9.22 1.29
CA SER A 97 -1.54 9.21 2.15
C SER A 97 -1.96 9.26 3.60
N ALA A 98 -1.55 8.24 4.34
CA ALA A 98 -1.72 8.17 5.79
C ALA A 98 -0.38 8.30 6.50
N ILE A 99 0.66 8.72 5.77
CA ILE A 99 1.98 8.94 6.36
C ILE A 99 1.93 10.24 7.14
N SER A 100 2.22 10.14 8.44
CA SER A 100 2.31 11.34 9.28
C SER A 100 3.64 12.02 9.04
N GLY A 101 3.68 13.33 9.22
CA GLY A 101 4.87 14.11 9.06
C GLY A 101 4.86 14.95 7.81
N ILE A 102 5.93 15.67 7.62
CA ILE A 102 6.01 16.77 6.66
C ILE A 102 5.91 16.30 5.22
N GLY A 103 6.54 15.20 4.90
CA GLY A 103 6.60 14.74 3.52
C GLY A 103 5.36 14.03 3.05
N GLY A 104 4.44 13.72 3.94
CA GLY A 104 3.35 12.83 3.64
C GLY A 104 2.33 13.35 2.66
N LEU A 105 2.22 14.64 2.52
CA LEU A 105 1.17 15.22 1.69
C LEU A 105 1.58 15.39 0.22
N LEU A 106 2.86 15.60 -0.01
CA LEU A 106 3.31 15.98 -1.35
C LEU A 106 3.28 14.89 -2.39
N PRO A 107 3.71 13.66 -2.10
CA PRO A 107 3.75 12.62 -3.12
C PRO A 107 2.38 12.30 -3.71
N THR A 108 1.33 12.53 -2.96
CA THR A 108 -0.03 12.16 -3.37
C THR A 108 -0.45 12.85 -4.66
N TYR A 109 -0.14 14.11 -4.80
CA TYR A 109 -0.53 14.87 -5.98
C TYR A 109 0.11 14.38 -7.25
N LYS A 110 1.35 13.97 -7.17
CA LYS A 110 2.11 13.59 -8.35
C LYS A 110 1.66 12.26 -8.92
N ILE A 111 1.13 11.41 -8.07
CA ILE A 111 0.77 10.05 -8.47
C ILE A 111 -0.61 10.02 -9.13
N ILE A 112 -1.51 10.85 -8.70
CA ILE A 112 -2.88 10.86 -9.18
C ILE A 112 -2.98 11.21 -10.67
N ASN A 113 -2.07 12.02 -11.14
CA ASN A 113 -2.05 12.34 -12.55
C ASN A 113 -1.43 11.22 -13.37
#